data_3195d7a1f814e80a3718d5c86e6a0dfe
#
_entry.id   3195d7a1f814e80a3718d5c86e6a0dfe
#
_cell.length_a   1.000
_cell.length_b   1.000
_cell.length_c   1.000
_cell.angle_alpha   90.00
_cell.angle_beta   90.00
_cell.angle_gamma   90.00
#
_symmetry.space_group_name_H-M   'P 1'
#
loop_
_entity.id
_entity.type
_entity.pdbx_description
1 polymer ?
#
loop_
_entity_poly.entity_id
_entity_poly.type
_entity_poly.pdbx_seq_one_letter_code
_entity_poly.pdbx_strand_id
1 'polypeptide(L)'
;SYDYNIIQDKVTVNIIQLQSEKFKFPFAIDIYENGIPRREHVFVDGNDASFTFSYRNQPDFIQVNADGVLLCEITENKVLSDYIFQLKNAENYGDRRKALLAVLKKQEDKVAFNAVVDALNDSYYKIRILALENIDLINKFSKKEAIREIAKIAASNKKTLVKSAAIETLGKLLDPELKSIFIKNLESESFAVIGKSLVALYYVDQQMAVEKSKSLPNEIRKILATPLTRIFIEEKDDEELPFIAQNVLSGMYLTGDDKTKAIYQKAFQQISESNNEEAIKNLVEDMIVKGNQYKSFNFDKVMINQMRRMIQTQKKQNKSNKKLNIKIIKTAMAQLI
;
A
#
# COMPACT_ATOMS: atom_id res chain seq x y z
N SER A 1 14.00 -2.34 26.99
CA SER A 1 14.97 -3.15 26.23
C SER A 1 15.12 -4.54 26.83
N TYR A 2 15.66 -5.43 26.05
CA TYR A 2 16.10 -6.73 26.56
C TYR A 2 17.38 -7.18 25.86
N ASP A 3 18.11 -8.06 26.53
CA ASP A 3 19.16 -8.89 25.96
C ASP A 3 19.08 -10.31 26.53
N TYR A 4 19.84 -11.23 25.98
CA TYR A 4 19.99 -12.56 26.54
C TYR A 4 21.41 -13.08 26.33
N ASN A 5 21.82 -13.95 27.21
CA ASN A 5 23.07 -14.71 27.09
C ASN A 5 22.84 -16.21 27.27
N ILE A 6 23.68 -16.99 26.60
CA ILE A 6 23.64 -18.44 26.64
C ILE A 6 24.96 -18.92 27.23
N ILE A 7 24.91 -19.55 28.40
CA ILE A 7 26.09 -20.09 29.09
C ILE A 7 25.79 -21.53 29.53
N GLN A 8 26.61 -22.44 29.08
CA GLN A 8 26.46 -23.89 29.34
C GLN A 8 25.10 -24.41 28.86
N ASP A 9 24.24 -24.85 29.79
CA ASP A 9 22.89 -25.39 29.56
C ASP A 9 21.77 -24.40 29.95
N LYS A 10 22.09 -23.13 30.08
CA LYS A 10 21.17 -22.09 30.55
C LYS A 10 21.13 -20.86 29.62
N VAL A 11 19.94 -20.33 29.45
CA VAL A 11 19.70 -19.02 28.84
C VAL A 11 19.20 -18.05 29.90
N THR A 12 19.82 -16.90 30.01
CA THR A 12 19.37 -15.81 30.89
C THR A 12 18.89 -14.65 30.04
N VAL A 13 17.63 -14.25 30.26
CA VAL A 13 16.98 -13.11 29.61
C VAL A 13 16.94 -11.94 30.60
N ASN A 14 17.55 -10.84 30.24
CA ASN A 14 17.57 -9.62 31.03
C ASN A 14 16.61 -8.60 30.43
N ILE A 15 15.77 -8.00 31.24
CA ILE A 15 14.76 -7.01 30.83
C ILE A 15 15.02 -5.72 31.59
N ILE A 16 15.06 -4.60 30.89
CA ILE A 16 15.26 -3.27 31.47
C ILE A 16 14.15 -2.35 30.99
N GLN A 17 13.45 -1.72 31.93
CA GLN A 17 12.48 -0.67 31.65
C GLN A 17 13.20 0.67 31.47
N LEU A 18 13.10 1.27 30.27
CA LEU A 18 13.81 2.51 29.94
C LEU A 18 13.03 3.79 30.29
N GLN A 19 11.71 3.69 30.51
CA GLN A 19 10.87 4.83 30.88
C GLN A 19 11.09 5.25 32.35
N SER A 20 10.67 6.46 32.71
CA SER A 20 10.81 7.00 34.05
C SER A 20 9.91 6.29 35.07
N GLU A 21 8.63 6.09 34.71
CA GLU A 21 7.70 5.30 35.52
C GLU A 21 7.90 3.83 35.29
N LYS A 22 7.96 3.04 36.37
CA LYS A 22 8.18 1.60 36.33
C LYS A 22 6.88 0.87 36.55
N PHE A 23 6.65 -0.13 35.71
CA PHE A 23 5.44 -0.94 35.75
C PHE A 23 5.75 -2.35 36.23
N LYS A 24 4.76 -2.96 36.86
CA LYS A 24 4.76 -4.39 37.19
C LYS A 24 3.82 -5.10 36.23
N PHE A 25 4.29 -6.15 35.57
CA PHE A 25 3.49 -6.83 34.57
C PHE A 25 3.90 -8.29 34.37
N PRO A 26 2.93 -9.15 33.99
CA PRO A 26 3.22 -10.47 33.47
C PRO A 26 3.91 -10.38 32.12
N PHE A 27 4.74 -11.36 31.80
CA PHE A 27 5.53 -11.36 30.57
C PHE A 27 5.74 -12.79 30.08
N ALA A 28 5.52 -13.03 28.79
CA ALA A 28 5.77 -14.32 28.18
C ALA A 28 7.06 -14.31 27.36
N ILE A 29 7.86 -15.35 27.55
CA ILE A 29 9.11 -15.59 26.82
C ILE A 29 9.01 -16.96 26.14
N ASP A 30 9.15 -17.03 24.83
CA ASP A 30 9.26 -18.28 24.08
C ASP A 30 10.74 -18.58 23.82
N ILE A 31 11.17 -19.76 24.24
CA ILE A 31 12.50 -20.30 23.99
C ILE A 31 12.33 -21.36 22.91
N TYR A 32 12.89 -21.09 21.72
CA TYR A 32 12.80 -22.02 20.59
C TYR A 32 13.99 -22.99 20.61
N GLU A 33 13.69 -24.28 20.70
CA GLU A 33 14.66 -25.36 20.60
C GLU A 33 14.27 -26.27 19.40
N ASN A 34 15.14 -26.39 18.40
CA ASN A 34 14.85 -27.10 17.13
C ASN A 34 13.55 -26.60 16.45
N GLY A 35 13.31 -25.31 16.47
CA GLY A 35 12.12 -24.69 15.88
C GLY A 35 10.83 -24.83 16.70
N ILE A 36 10.86 -25.48 17.87
CA ILE A 36 9.69 -25.70 18.73
C ILE A 36 9.76 -24.70 19.90
N PRO A 37 8.74 -23.84 20.10
CA PRO A 37 8.70 -22.92 21.22
C PRO A 37 8.31 -23.62 22.53
N ARG A 38 9.00 -23.25 23.59
CA ARG A 38 8.61 -23.54 24.98
C ARG A 38 8.31 -22.19 25.63
N ARG A 39 7.06 -21.98 26.06
CA ARG A 39 6.62 -20.74 26.67
C ARG A 39 6.84 -20.75 28.17
N GLU A 40 7.51 -19.70 28.65
CA GLU A 40 7.73 -19.41 30.06
C GLU A 40 6.98 -18.14 30.43
N HIS A 41 6.22 -18.18 31.52
CA HIS A 41 5.53 -17.02 32.07
C HIS A 41 6.32 -16.49 33.25
N VAL A 42 6.69 -15.22 33.18
CA VAL A 42 7.43 -14.52 34.22
C VAL A 42 6.70 -13.24 34.64
N PHE A 43 7.10 -12.67 35.76
CA PHE A 43 6.56 -11.42 36.26
C PHE A 43 7.69 -10.40 36.45
N VAL A 44 7.60 -9.28 35.77
CA VAL A 44 8.53 -8.16 35.91
C VAL A 44 8.02 -7.28 37.02
N ASP A 45 8.76 -7.20 38.13
CA ASP A 45 8.37 -6.47 39.36
C ASP A 45 9.31 -5.29 39.66
N GLY A 46 10.20 -4.94 38.78
CA GLY A 46 11.17 -3.88 39.02
C GLY A 46 11.66 -3.23 37.74
N ASN A 47 12.63 -2.34 37.95
CA ASN A 47 13.32 -1.66 36.85
C ASN A 47 14.04 -2.63 35.94
N ASP A 48 14.74 -3.57 36.55
CA ASP A 48 15.54 -4.61 35.93
C ASP A 48 15.04 -5.96 36.40
N ALA A 49 14.95 -6.92 35.50
CA ALA A 49 14.57 -8.29 35.81
C ALA A 49 15.43 -9.25 35.01
N SER A 50 15.88 -10.34 35.64
CA SER A 50 16.65 -11.40 35.01
C SER A 50 15.97 -12.73 35.22
N PHE A 51 15.76 -13.49 34.17
CA PHE A 51 15.12 -14.82 34.20
C PHE A 51 16.03 -15.83 33.56
N THR A 52 16.32 -16.92 34.28
CA THR A 52 17.22 -17.97 33.81
C THR A 52 16.47 -19.30 33.62
N PHE A 53 16.61 -19.87 32.44
CA PHE A 53 15.95 -21.11 32.04
C PHE A 53 16.99 -22.13 31.58
N SER A 54 16.80 -23.39 31.94
CA SER A 54 17.57 -24.50 31.39
C SER A 54 17.04 -24.88 30.01
N TYR A 55 17.90 -25.34 29.12
CA TYR A 55 17.53 -25.87 27.82
C TYR A 55 18.19 -27.26 27.59
N ARG A 56 17.62 -28.03 26.65
CA ARG A 56 18.16 -29.31 26.24
C ARG A 56 19.01 -29.21 24.99
N ASN A 57 18.54 -28.42 24.03
CA ASN A 57 19.25 -28.07 22.81
C ASN A 57 19.47 -26.56 22.80
N GLN A 58 20.64 -26.13 22.32
CA GLN A 58 20.94 -24.71 22.25
C GLN A 58 19.79 -23.97 21.56
N PRO A 59 19.22 -22.91 22.18
CA PRO A 59 18.12 -22.19 21.61
C PRO A 59 18.45 -21.59 20.22
N ASP A 60 17.55 -21.79 19.27
CA ASP A 60 17.62 -21.18 17.95
C ASP A 60 17.25 -19.68 18.02
N PHE A 61 16.33 -19.36 18.95
CA PHE A 61 15.79 -18.01 19.05
C PHE A 61 15.07 -17.81 20.40
N ILE A 62 15.09 -16.57 20.90
CA ILE A 62 14.34 -16.13 22.07
C ILE A 62 13.36 -15.04 21.66
N GLN A 63 12.07 -15.28 21.88
CA GLN A 63 11.00 -14.34 21.64
C GLN A 63 10.50 -13.75 22.96
N VAL A 64 10.72 -12.47 23.20
CA VAL A 64 10.15 -11.77 24.36
C VAL A 64 8.80 -11.17 24.01
N ASN A 65 7.92 -10.94 25.00
CA ASN A 65 6.53 -10.55 24.81
C ASN A 65 5.81 -11.47 23.82
N ALA A 66 6.02 -12.77 23.97
CA ALA A 66 5.59 -13.77 23.00
C ALA A 66 4.06 -13.90 22.89
N ASP A 67 3.32 -13.47 23.91
CA ASP A 67 1.86 -13.37 23.91
C ASP A 67 1.34 -12.05 23.28
N GLY A 68 2.23 -11.06 23.03
CA GLY A 68 1.89 -9.79 22.44
C GLY A 68 0.99 -8.89 23.32
N VAL A 69 0.95 -9.12 24.63
CA VAL A 69 0.04 -8.45 25.55
C VAL A 69 0.51 -7.03 25.90
N LEU A 70 1.81 -6.81 25.93
CA LEU A 70 2.36 -5.50 26.28
C LEU A 70 2.29 -4.53 25.10
N LEU A 71 1.61 -3.41 25.31
CA LEU A 71 1.65 -2.27 24.39
C LEU A 71 2.87 -1.41 24.74
N CYS A 72 4.01 -1.75 24.15
CA CYS A 72 5.28 -1.08 24.39
C CYS A 72 6.19 -1.09 23.17
N GLU A 73 7.16 -0.19 23.14
CA GLU A 73 8.30 -0.27 22.22
C GLU A 73 9.39 -1.15 22.84
N ILE A 74 9.90 -2.09 22.07
CA ILE A 74 10.95 -3.00 22.51
C ILE A 74 12.21 -2.73 21.69
N THR A 75 13.29 -2.35 22.38
CA THR A 75 14.63 -2.26 21.78
C THR A 75 15.25 -3.65 21.76
N GLU A 76 15.64 -4.12 20.60
CA GLU A 76 16.14 -5.48 20.35
C GLU A 76 17.48 -5.43 19.61
N ASN A 77 18.40 -6.30 20.00
CA ASN A 77 19.69 -6.49 19.31
C ASN A 77 19.65 -7.73 18.40
N LYS A 78 18.57 -7.87 17.62
CA LYS A 78 18.40 -8.97 16.68
C LYS A 78 19.28 -8.79 15.45
N VAL A 79 19.91 -9.87 15.01
CA VAL A 79 20.61 -9.96 13.73
C VAL A 79 19.66 -10.47 12.64
N LEU A 80 20.11 -10.45 11.38
CA LEU A 80 19.27 -10.87 10.25
C LEU A 80 18.73 -12.29 10.38
N SER A 81 19.53 -13.24 10.86
CA SER A 81 19.11 -14.62 11.11
C SER A 81 17.94 -14.73 12.08
N ASP A 82 17.94 -13.90 13.12
CA ASP A 82 16.87 -13.89 14.14
C ASP A 82 15.55 -13.40 13.53
N TYR A 83 15.60 -12.36 12.71
CA TYR A 83 14.40 -11.88 11.99
C TYR A 83 13.88 -12.91 10.98
N ILE A 84 14.77 -13.60 10.27
CA ILE A 84 14.36 -14.67 9.35
C ILE A 84 13.73 -15.85 10.12
N PHE A 85 14.33 -16.24 11.23
CA PHE A 85 13.76 -17.27 12.09
C PHE A 85 12.38 -16.87 12.62
N GLN A 86 12.25 -15.65 13.15
CA GLN A 86 10.99 -15.10 13.66
C GLN A 86 9.92 -15.03 12.57
N LEU A 87 10.26 -14.57 11.36
CA LEU A 87 9.33 -14.52 10.23
C LEU A 87 8.75 -15.90 9.91
N LYS A 88 9.58 -16.94 9.97
CA LYS A 88 9.20 -18.30 9.62
C LYS A 88 8.40 -19.00 10.72
N ASN A 89 8.75 -18.78 11.99
CA ASN A 89 8.30 -19.63 13.10
C ASN A 89 7.36 -18.94 14.10
N ALA A 90 7.30 -17.58 14.14
CA ALA A 90 6.43 -16.90 15.09
C ALA A 90 4.94 -17.14 14.76
N GLU A 91 4.15 -17.43 15.79
CA GLU A 91 2.70 -17.68 15.66
C GLU A 91 1.95 -16.38 15.33
N ASN A 92 2.30 -15.27 15.98
CA ASN A 92 1.60 -14.00 15.89
C ASN A 92 1.90 -13.26 14.59
N TYR A 93 0.85 -12.72 13.97
CA TYR A 93 0.99 -11.84 12.81
C TYR A 93 1.88 -10.63 13.08
N GLY A 94 1.76 -10.01 14.26
CA GLY A 94 2.54 -8.82 14.64
C GLY A 94 4.04 -9.10 14.60
N ASP A 95 4.45 -10.22 15.13
CA ASP A 95 5.85 -10.66 15.18
C ASP A 95 6.39 -10.97 13.79
N ARG A 96 5.64 -11.74 12.98
CA ARG A 96 6.03 -12.01 11.58
C ARG A 96 6.10 -10.73 10.75
N ARG A 97 5.14 -9.80 10.95
CA ARG A 97 5.17 -8.49 10.27
C ARG A 97 6.40 -7.67 10.64
N LYS A 98 6.75 -7.60 11.92
CA LYS A 98 7.93 -6.89 12.43
C LYS A 98 9.21 -7.49 11.81
N ALA A 99 9.30 -8.81 11.83
CA ALA A 99 10.42 -9.54 11.23
C ALA A 99 10.53 -9.29 9.72
N LEU A 100 9.42 -9.40 8.96
CA LEU A 100 9.42 -9.14 7.53
C LEU A 100 9.86 -7.70 7.22
N LEU A 101 9.41 -6.69 7.97
CA LEU A 101 9.84 -5.31 7.77
C LEU A 101 11.35 -5.11 7.99
N ALA A 102 11.97 -5.86 8.90
CA ALA A 102 13.42 -5.85 9.10
C ALA A 102 14.16 -6.54 7.95
N VAL A 103 13.67 -7.71 7.51
CA VAL A 103 14.23 -8.47 6.39
C VAL A 103 14.13 -7.68 5.07
N LEU A 104 13.01 -7.00 4.81
CA LEU A 104 12.80 -6.17 3.62
C LEU A 104 13.86 -5.06 3.47
N LYS A 105 14.45 -4.58 4.54
CA LYS A 105 15.53 -3.56 4.51
C LYS A 105 16.90 -4.13 4.10
N LYS A 106 17.00 -5.44 3.93
CA LYS A 106 18.26 -6.16 3.70
C LYS A 106 18.23 -7.03 2.45
N GLN A 107 17.36 -6.71 1.48
CA GLN A 107 17.18 -7.52 0.27
C GLN A 107 18.41 -7.56 -0.66
N GLU A 108 19.42 -6.73 -0.40
CA GLU A 108 20.75 -6.84 -1.01
C GLU A 108 21.51 -8.11 -0.55
N ASP A 109 21.10 -8.73 0.56
CA ASP A 109 21.57 -10.04 1.01
C ASP A 109 20.69 -11.14 0.40
N LYS A 110 21.32 -12.18 -0.16
CA LYS A 110 20.62 -13.31 -0.80
C LYS A 110 19.70 -14.06 0.18
N VAL A 111 20.12 -14.20 1.43
CA VAL A 111 19.32 -14.94 2.44
C VAL A 111 18.09 -14.13 2.81
N ALA A 112 18.23 -12.81 2.96
CA ALA A 112 17.10 -11.91 3.18
C ALA A 112 16.14 -11.91 1.99
N PHE A 113 16.64 -11.81 0.75
CA PHE A 113 15.81 -11.87 -0.45
C PHE A 113 15.01 -13.18 -0.52
N ASN A 114 15.66 -14.32 -0.29
CA ASN A 114 14.98 -15.62 -0.27
C ASN A 114 13.89 -15.69 0.81
N ALA A 115 14.13 -15.12 2.00
CA ALA A 115 13.13 -15.07 3.05
C ALA A 115 11.92 -14.19 2.67
N VAL A 116 12.11 -13.13 1.88
CA VAL A 116 10.99 -12.35 1.30
C VAL A 116 10.21 -13.19 0.28
N VAL A 117 10.89 -13.96 -0.56
CA VAL A 117 10.24 -14.89 -1.51
C VAL A 117 9.44 -15.96 -0.77
N ASP A 118 9.97 -16.54 0.30
CA ASP A 118 9.24 -17.50 1.15
C ASP A 118 7.98 -16.88 1.77
N ALA A 119 8.05 -15.61 2.19
CA ALA A 119 6.93 -14.87 2.76
C ALA A 119 5.77 -14.63 1.77
N LEU A 120 5.99 -14.79 0.46
CA LEU A 120 4.91 -14.79 -0.54
C LEU A 120 3.91 -15.93 -0.33
N ASN A 121 4.30 -16.98 0.40
CA ASN A 121 3.51 -18.16 0.72
C ASN A 121 3.10 -18.23 2.20
N ASP A 122 3.29 -17.15 2.98
CA ASP A 122 2.86 -17.11 4.38
C ASP A 122 1.37 -17.46 4.52
N SER A 123 1.00 -18.14 5.59
CA SER A 123 -0.38 -18.54 5.89
C SER A 123 -1.32 -17.32 5.97
N TYR A 124 -0.83 -16.19 6.49
CA TYR A 124 -1.62 -14.98 6.67
C TYR A 124 -1.49 -14.02 5.48
N TYR A 125 -2.61 -13.73 4.85
CA TYR A 125 -2.66 -12.97 3.60
C TYR A 125 -2.01 -11.57 3.65
N LYS A 126 -2.01 -10.89 4.81
CA LYS A 126 -1.38 -9.56 4.95
C LYS A 126 0.16 -9.63 4.92
N ILE A 127 0.76 -10.73 5.37
CA ILE A 127 2.20 -10.97 5.21
C ILE A 127 2.52 -11.13 3.72
N ARG A 128 1.72 -11.94 2.99
CA ARG A 128 1.89 -12.11 1.55
C ARG A 128 1.79 -10.78 0.79
N ILE A 129 0.80 -9.93 1.13
CA ILE A 129 0.64 -8.61 0.51
C ILE A 129 1.85 -7.73 0.82
N LEU A 130 2.29 -7.66 2.08
CA LEU A 130 3.45 -6.86 2.48
C LEU A 130 4.73 -7.29 1.73
N ALA A 131 4.94 -8.59 1.56
CA ALA A 131 6.06 -9.11 0.76
C ALA A 131 5.93 -8.71 -0.72
N LEU A 132 4.75 -8.91 -1.34
CA LEU A 132 4.48 -8.54 -2.73
C LEU A 132 4.71 -7.05 -3.02
N GLU A 133 4.24 -6.17 -2.13
CA GLU A 133 4.35 -4.72 -2.31
C GLU A 133 5.78 -4.19 -2.23
N ASN A 134 6.66 -4.93 -1.51
CA ASN A 134 7.99 -4.46 -1.14
C ASN A 134 9.14 -5.35 -1.62
N ILE A 135 8.88 -6.44 -2.34
CA ILE A 135 9.93 -7.28 -2.91
C ILE A 135 10.74 -6.51 -3.97
N ASP A 136 12.06 -6.56 -3.87
CA ASP A 136 12.97 -5.93 -4.83
C ASP A 136 13.24 -6.85 -6.03
N LEU A 137 12.43 -6.71 -7.08
CA LEU A 137 12.58 -7.47 -8.33
C LEU A 137 13.66 -6.90 -9.26
N ILE A 138 14.33 -5.80 -8.90
CA ILE A 138 15.49 -5.28 -9.63
C ILE A 138 16.77 -5.95 -9.12
N ASN A 139 16.69 -6.58 -7.96
CA ASN A 139 17.78 -7.29 -7.33
C ASN A 139 18.42 -8.34 -8.27
N LYS A 140 19.72 -8.56 -8.13
CA LYS A 140 20.51 -9.50 -8.92
C LYS A 140 20.28 -10.99 -8.60
N PHE A 141 19.62 -11.28 -7.47
CA PHE A 141 19.40 -12.66 -7.02
C PHE A 141 18.11 -13.23 -7.66
N SER A 142 18.01 -14.50 -7.82
CA SER A 142 16.83 -15.36 -8.15
C SER A 142 15.53 -14.68 -8.66
N LYS A 143 15.67 -13.57 -9.39
CA LYS A 143 14.56 -12.77 -9.95
C LYS A 143 13.56 -13.63 -10.73
N LYS A 144 14.04 -14.57 -11.54
CA LYS A 144 13.18 -15.44 -12.35
C LYS A 144 12.26 -16.31 -11.48
N GLU A 145 12.79 -16.85 -10.37
CA GLU A 145 12.00 -17.68 -9.45
C GLU A 145 10.96 -16.86 -8.71
N ALA A 146 11.33 -15.68 -8.23
CA ALA A 146 10.40 -14.76 -7.57
C ALA A 146 9.27 -14.34 -8.54
N ILE A 147 9.59 -13.96 -9.78
CA ILE A 147 8.59 -13.59 -10.80
C ILE A 147 7.65 -14.77 -11.11
N ARG A 148 8.17 -15.99 -11.22
CA ARG A 148 7.33 -17.18 -11.44
C ARG A 148 6.36 -17.42 -10.28
N GLU A 149 6.82 -17.25 -9.05
CA GLU A 149 5.97 -17.43 -7.87
C GLU A 149 4.88 -16.34 -7.80
N ILE A 150 5.25 -15.09 -8.04
CA ILE A 150 4.29 -13.98 -8.12
C ILE A 150 3.27 -14.20 -9.26
N ALA A 151 3.71 -14.71 -10.42
CA ALA A 151 2.83 -15.03 -11.53
C ALA A 151 1.82 -16.14 -11.18
N LYS A 152 2.22 -17.18 -10.45
CA LYS A 152 1.30 -18.20 -9.92
C LYS A 152 0.27 -17.57 -8.97
N ILE A 153 0.69 -16.69 -8.08
CA ILE A 153 -0.21 -15.98 -7.16
C ILE A 153 -1.20 -15.12 -7.96
N ALA A 154 -0.75 -14.38 -8.96
CA ALA A 154 -1.59 -13.57 -9.84
C ALA A 154 -2.60 -14.42 -10.64
N ALA A 155 -2.23 -15.64 -11.03
CA ALA A 155 -3.09 -16.52 -11.79
C ALA A 155 -4.18 -17.22 -10.95
N SER A 156 -3.85 -17.68 -9.74
CA SER A 156 -4.67 -18.67 -9.03
C SER A 156 -4.98 -18.40 -7.57
N ASN A 157 -4.48 -17.31 -6.96
CA ASN A 157 -4.72 -17.05 -5.55
C ASN A 157 -6.21 -16.76 -5.28
N LYS A 158 -6.78 -17.50 -4.33
CA LYS A 158 -8.20 -17.36 -3.95
C LYS A 158 -8.51 -16.04 -3.24
N LYS A 159 -7.51 -15.43 -2.56
CA LYS A 159 -7.68 -14.16 -1.87
C LYS A 159 -7.46 -13.02 -2.87
N THR A 160 -8.52 -12.35 -3.30
CA THR A 160 -8.47 -11.32 -4.35
C THR A 160 -7.53 -10.15 -4.03
N LEU A 161 -7.37 -9.78 -2.75
CA LEU A 161 -6.41 -8.75 -2.34
C LEU A 161 -4.95 -9.17 -2.58
N VAL A 162 -4.61 -10.44 -2.33
CA VAL A 162 -3.27 -10.98 -2.63
C VAL A 162 -3.05 -11.05 -4.13
N LYS A 163 -4.06 -11.50 -4.87
CA LYS A 163 -4.04 -11.57 -6.32
C LYS A 163 -3.83 -10.20 -6.96
N SER A 164 -4.54 -9.18 -6.49
CA SER A 164 -4.39 -7.80 -6.98
C SER A 164 -3.01 -7.21 -6.66
N ALA A 165 -2.45 -7.48 -5.48
CA ALA A 165 -1.09 -7.07 -5.12
C ALA A 165 -0.04 -7.74 -6.02
N ALA A 166 -0.19 -9.04 -6.31
CA ALA A 166 0.70 -9.75 -7.22
C ALA A 166 0.67 -9.16 -8.64
N ILE A 167 -0.52 -8.85 -9.17
CA ILE A 167 -0.70 -8.21 -10.47
C ILE A 167 -0.03 -6.83 -10.51
N GLU A 168 -0.22 -6.03 -9.47
CA GLU A 168 0.43 -4.72 -9.36
C GLU A 168 1.94 -4.83 -9.34
N THR A 169 2.47 -5.82 -8.62
CA THR A 169 3.92 -6.07 -8.54
C THR A 169 4.49 -6.50 -9.88
N LEU A 170 3.81 -7.39 -10.61
CA LEU A 170 4.20 -7.78 -11.98
C LEU A 170 4.13 -6.61 -12.96
N GLY A 171 3.10 -5.76 -12.84
CA GLY A 171 2.94 -4.58 -13.70
C GLY A 171 4.11 -3.59 -13.63
N LYS A 172 4.80 -3.51 -12.49
CA LYS A 172 6.00 -2.66 -12.32
C LYS A 172 7.20 -3.13 -13.14
N LEU A 173 7.19 -4.38 -13.61
CA LEU A 173 8.30 -4.94 -14.42
C LEU A 173 8.28 -4.47 -15.86
N LEU A 174 7.17 -3.95 -16.35
CA LEU A 174 6.97 -3.49 -17.73
C LEU A 174 7.32 -4.58 -18.77
N ASP A 175 7.08 -5.85 -18.42
CA ASP A 175 7.47 -7.02 -19.22
C ASP A 175 6.29 -7.48 -20.10
N PRO A 176 6.40 -7.37 -21.44
CA PRO A 176 5.34 -7.79 -22.36
C PRO A 176 4.99 -9.29 -22.29
N GLU A 177 5.89 -10.15 -21.80
CA GLU A 177 5.60 -11.58 -21.62
C GLU A 177 4.51 -11.84 -20.59
N LEU A 178 4.29 -10.88 -19.66
CA LEU A 178 3.26 -10.95 -18.61
C LEU A 178 1.86 -10.53 -19.11
N LYS A 179 1.73 -10.01 -20.33
CA LYS A 179 0.48 -9.49 -20.91
C LYS A 179 -0.70 -10.47 -20.78
N SER A 180 -0.47 -11.76 -21.05
CA SER A 180 -1.51 -12.79 -20.97
C SER A 180 -2.10 -12.93 -19.56
N ILE A 181 -1.29 -12.74 -18.51
CA ILE A 181 -1.75 -12.77 -17.12
C ILE A 181 -2.69 -11.60 -16.86
N PHE A 182 -2.36 -10.40 -17.33
CA PHE A 182 -3.19 -9.21 -17.13
C PHE A 182 -4.52 -9.33 -17.86
N ILE A 183 -4.52 -9.77 -19.12
CA ILE A 183 -5.75 -9.98 -19.91
C ILE A 183 -6.67 -10.99 -19.23
N LYS A 184 -6.17 -12.13 -18.80
CA LYS A 184 -6.96 -13.16 -18.12
C LYS A 184 -7.63 -12.64 -16.85
N ASN A 185 -6.97 -11.75 -16.14
CA ASN A 185 -7.49 -11.19 -14.90
C ASN A 185 -8.52 -10.07 -15.09
N LEU A 186 -8.74 -9.58 -16.31
CA LEU A 186 -9.86 -8.68 -16.63
C LEU A 186 -11.22 -9.38 -16.53
N GLU A 187 -11.27 -10.71 -16.57
CA GLU A 187 -12.48 -11.51 -16.42
C GLU A 187 -12.81 -11.82 -14.93
N SER A 188 -12.09 -11.23 -13.98
CA SER A 188 -12.30 -11.46 -12.56
C SER A 188 -13.60 -10.80 -12.07
N GLU A 189 -14.28 -11.43 -11.11
CA GLU A 189 -15.41 -10.82 -10.39
C GLU A 189 -14.97 -9.71 -9.42
N SER A 190 -13.66 -9.58 -9.14
CA SER A 190 -13.12 -8.59 -8.22
C SER A 190 -12.68 -7.32 -8.95
N PHE A 191 -13.33 -6.21 -8.67
CA PHE A 191 -12.94 -4.90 -9.22
C PHE A 191 -11.52 -4.49 -8.86
N ALA A 192 -11.00 -4.88 -7.69
CA ALA A 192 -9.61 -4.64 -7.32
C ALA A 192 -8.65 -5.37 -8.28
N VAL A 193 -8.97 -6.60 -8.67
CA VAL A 193 -8.19 -7.39 -9.62
C VAL A 193 -8.29 -6.77 -11.03
N ILE A 194 -9.49 -6.44 -11.49
CA ILE A 194 -9.71 -5.81 -12.80
C ILE A 194 -8.94 -4.50 -12.90
N GLY A 195 -9.07 -3.62 -11.91
CA GLY A 195 -8.41 -2.32 -11.91
C GLY A 195 -6.89 -2.40 -11.95
N LYS A 196 -6.28 -3.30 -11.15
CA LYS A 196 -4.83 -3.53 -11.19
C LYS A 196 -4.39 -4.15 -12.52
N SER A 197 -5.21 -5.03 -13.11
CA SER A 197 -4.93 -5.65 -14.40
C SER A 197 -4.98 -4.66 -15.56
N LEU A 198 -5.95 -3.72 -15.57
CA LEU A 198 -6.01 -2.65 -16.58
C LEU A 198 -4.77 -1.76 -16.51
N VAL A 199 -4.37 -1.34 -15.31
CA VAL A 199 -3.17 -0.51 -15.13
C VAL A 199 -1.90 -1.27 -15.52
N ALA A 200 -1.77 -2.55 -15.15
CA ALA A 200 -0.63 -3.37 -15.55
C ALA A 200 -0.60 -3.62 -17.06
N LEU A 201 -1.76 -3.87 -17.68
CA LEU A 201 -1.90 -4.02 -19.12
C LEU A 201 -1.51 -2.72 -19.85
N TYR A 202 -1.89 -1.56 -19.31
CA TYR A 202 -1.53 -0.27 -19.90
C TYR A 202 -0.01 -0.09 -20.07
N TYR A 203 0.78 -0.59 -19.13
CA TYR A 203 2.24 -0.48 -19.23
C TYR A 203 2.89 -1.44 -20.22
N VAL A 204 2.21 -2.48 -20.66
CA VAL A 204 2.74 -3.47 -21.63
C VAL A 204 2.04 -3.41 -22.98
N ASP A 205 0.83 -2.91 -23.03
CA ASP A 205 0.03 -2.71 -24.24
C ASP A 205 -1.00 -1.58 -24.02
N GLN A 206 -0.57 -0.35 -24.28
CA GLN A 206 -1.36 0.87 -24.07
C GLN A 206 -2.66 0.83 -24.86
N GLN A 207 -2.58 0.53 -26.15
CA GLN A 207 -3.74 0.52 -27.04
C GLN A 207 -4.83 -0.42 -26.53
N MET A 208 -4.47 -1.67 -26.24
CA MET A 208 -5.41 -2.66 -25.74
C MET A 208 -6.01 -2.26 -24.40
N ALA A 209 -5.23 -1.69 -23.49
CA ALA A 209 -5.72 -1.25 -22.19
C ALA A 209 -6.75 -0.12 -22.32
N VAL A 210 -6.49 0.86 -23.19
CA VAL A 210 -7.42 1.97 -23.48
C VAL A 210 -8.71 1.45 -24.11
N GLU A 211 -8.63 0.59 -25.14
CA GLU A 211 -9.80 -0.03 -25.77
C GLU A 211 -10.66 -0.80 -24.75
N LYS A 212 -10.04 -1.63 -23.91
CA LYS A 212 -10.72 -2.36 -22.83
C LYS A 212 -11.35 -1.43 -21.82
N SER A 213 -10.66 -0.35 -21.43
CA SER A 213 -11.13 0.65 -20.48
C SER A 213 -12.37 1.40 -21.01
N LYS A 214 -12.37 1.79 -22.28
CA LYS A 214 -13.50 2.49 -22.92
C LYS A 214 -14.71 1.57 -23.15
N SER A 215 -14.48 0.27 -23.37
CA SER A 215 -15.55 -0.71 -23.60
C SER A 215 -16.29 -1.17 -22.33
N LEU A 216 -15.84 -0.77 -21.14
CA LEU A 216 -16.49 -1.15 -19.89
C LEU A 216 -17.89 -0.50 -19.74
N PRO A 217 -18.89 -1.22 -19.21
CA PRO A 217 -20.18 -0.63 -18.83
C PRO A 217 -20.02 0.54 -17.83
N ASN A 218 -20.89 1.53 -17.91
CA ASN A 218 -20.81 2.73 -17.08
C ASN A 218 -20.82 2.44 -15.57
N GLU A 219 -21.55 1.44 -15.13
CA GLU A 219 -21.60 1.01 -13.73
C GLU A 219 -20.23 0.51 -13.25
N ILE A 220 -19.54 -0.25 -14.09
CA ILE A 220 -18.20 -0.76 -13.80
C ILE A 220 -17.17 0.38 -13.85
N ARG A 221 -17.30 1.28 -14.84
CA ARG A 221 -16.41 2.45 -14.95
C ARG A 221 -16.45 3.31 -13.69
N LYS A 222 -17.63 3.54 -13.09
CA LYS A 222 -17.75 4.30 -11.84
C LYS A 222 -17.01 3.65 -10.68
N ILE A 223 -17.05 2.32 -10.56
CA ILE A 223 -16.33 1.57 -9.52
C ILE A 223 -14.80 1.62 -9.77
N LEU A 224 -14.39 1.57 -11.03
CA LEU A 224 -13.00 1.60 -11.46
C LEU A 224 -12.50 3.03 -11.75
N ALA A 225 -13.12 4.07 -11.20
CA ALA A 225 -12.79 5.45 -11.51
C ALA A 225 -11.29 5.78 -11.34
N THR A 226 -10.65 5.32 -10.26
CA THR A 226 -9.22 5.60 -10.02
C THR A 226 -8.28 4.95 -11.04
N PRO A 227 -8.33 3.64 -11.33
CA PRO A 227 -7.49 3.04 -12.37
C PRO A 227 -7.76 3.63 -13.75
N LEU A 228 -9.01 3.91 -14.10
CA LEU A 228 -9.37 4.52 -15.39
C LEU A 228 -8.86 5.97 -15.49
N THR A 229 -9.03 6.78 -14.43
CA THR A 229 -8.46 8.13 -14.39
C THR A 229 -6.95 8.09 -14.64
N ARG A 230 -6.23 7.16 -14.02
CA ARG A 230 -4.79 7.01 -14.23
C ARG A 230 -4.45 6.77 -15.71
N ILE A 231 -5.15 5.83 -16.36
CA ILE A 231 -4.94 5.48 -17.77
C ILE A 231 -5.23 6.69 -18.66
N PHE A 232 -6.41 7.29 -18.55
CA PHE A 232 -6.84 8.37 -19.44
C PHE A 232 -6.06 9.68 -19.25
N ILE A 233 -5.56 9.95 -18.04
CA ILE A 233 -4.69 11.11 -17.78
C ILE A 233 -3.29 10.91 -18.39
N GLU A 234 -2.73 9.71 -18.32
CA GLU A 234 -1.43 9.41 -18.94
C GLU A 234 -1.55 9.47 -20.48
N GLU A 235 -2.68 9.02 -21.06
CA GLU A 235 -2.98 9.12 -22.50
C GLU A 235 -3.31 10.56 -22.96
N LYS A 236 -3.60 11.46 -22.02
CA LYS A 236 -4.12 12.81 -22.31
C LYS A 236 -5.41 12.77 -23.13
N ASP A 237 -6.29 11.83 -22.80
CA ASP A 237 -7.54 11.61 -23.51
C ASP A 237 -8.58 12.68 -23.13
N ASP A 238 -8.70 13.69 -23.98
CA ASP A 238 -9.61 14.82 -23.74
C ASP A 238 -11.10 14.41 -23.80
N GLU A 239 -11.44 13.30 -24.47
CA GLU A 239 -12.82 12.78 -24.54
C GLU A 239 -13.27 12.21 -23.20
N GLU A 240 -12.35 11.69 -22.41
CA GLU A 240 -12.62 11.07 -21.11
C GLU A 240 -12.59 12.07 -19.93
N LEU A 241 -12.19 13.31 -20.15
CA LEU A 241 -12.15 14.34 -19.10
C LEU A 241 -13.51 14.58 -18.40
N PRO A 242 -14.68 14.54 -19.07
CA PRO A 242 -15.97 14.67 -18.40
C PRO A 242 -16.26 13.56 -17.39
N PHE A 243 -15.88 12.32 -17.69
CA PHE A 243 -15.95 11.19 -16.76
C PHE A 243 -15.01 11.38 -15.56
N ILE A 244 -13.78 11.78 -15.83
CA ILE A 244 -12.75 12.01 -14.80
C ILE A 244 -13.21 13.13 -13.84
N ALA A 245 -13.75 14.23 -14.37
CA ALA A 245 -14.16 15.40 -13.61
C ALA A 245 -15.10 15.08 -12.44
N GLN A 246 -15.99 14.09 -12.60
CA GLN A 246 -16.95 13.66 -11.59
C GLN A 246 -16.29 13.04 -10.33
N ASN A 247 -15.01 12.63 -10.41
CA ASN A 247 -14.30 11.94 -9.33
C ASN A 247 -13.13 12.75 -8.75
N VAL A 248 -12.76 13.87 -9.37
CA VAL A 248 -11.54 14.61 -9.04
C VAL A 248 -11.50 15.05 -7.58
N LEU A 249 -12.56 15.72 -7.11
CA LEU A 249 -12.56 16.25 -5.73
C LEU A 249 -12.57 15.12 -4.68
N SER A 250 -13.31 14.05 -4.92
CA SER A 250 -13.31 12.89 -4.03
C SER A 250 -11.92 12.26 -3.94
N GLY A 251 -11.23 12.11 -5.07
CA GLY A 251 -9.88 11.56 -5.10
C GLY A 251 -8.83 12.50 -4.51
N MET A 252 -9.00 13.83 -4.62
CA MET A 252 -8.06 14.80 -4.04
C MET A 252 -8.20 14.97 -2.54
N TYR A 253 -9.44 14.95 -2.01
CA TYR A 253 -9.72 15.39 -0.65
C TYR A 253 -10.26 14.30 0.28
N LEU A 254 -10.89 13.24 -0.24
CA LEU A 254 -11.54 12.22 0.56
C LEU A 254 -10.77 10.89 0.65
N THR A 255 -9.67 10.74 -0.10
CA THR A 255 -8.78 9.59 0.03
C THR A 255 -7.65 9.85 1.01
N GLY A 256 -7.23 8.81 1.76
CA GLY A 256 -6.04 8.84 2.61
C GLY A 256 -4.75 8.45 1.87
N ASP A 257 -4.84 7.96 0.63
CA ASP A 257 -3.70 7.47 -0.15
C ASP A 257 -3.07 8.57 -1.00
N ASP A 258 -1.81 8.91 -0.72
CA ASP A 258 -1.09 9.98 -1.40
C ASP A 258 -0.83 9.67 -2.89
N LYS A 259 -0.70 8.40 -3.28
CA LYS A 259 -0.55 8.02 -4.70
C LYS A 259 -1.84 8.31 -5.47
N THR A 260 -2.98 7.99 -4.90
CA THR A 260 -4.30 8.31 -5.47
C THR A 260 -4.51 9.82 -5.53
N LYS A 261 -4.19 10.57 -4.48
CA LYS A 261 -4.26 12.05 -4.50
C LYS A 261 -3.45 12.64 -5.65
N ALA A 262 -2.22 12.16 -5.86
CA ALA A 262 -1.35 12.63 -6.93
C ALA A 262 -1.96 12.42 -8.33
N ILE A 263 -2.62 11.28 -8.57
CA ILE A 263 -3.33 11.02 -9.83
C ILE A 263 -4.43 12.07 -10.05
N TYR A 264 -5.26 12.30 -9.04
CA TYR A 264 -6.37 13.25 -9.16
C TYR A 264 -5.92 14.73 -9.17
N GLN A 265 -4.77 15.07 -8.59
CA GLN A 265 -4.14 16.37 -8.75
C GLN A 265 -3.71 16.63 -10.21
N LYS A 266 -3.10 15.62 -10.86
CA LYS A 266 -2.79 15.68 -12.30
C LYS A 266 -4.07 15.82 -13.13
N ALA A 267 -5.12 15.05 -12.80
CA ALA A 267 -6.41 15.15 -13.45
C ALA A 267 -7.02 16.54 -13.32
N PHE A 268 -7.01 17.13 -12.13
CA PHE A 268 -7.45 18.50 -11.89
C PHE A 268 -6.70 19.52 -12.76
N GLN A 269 -5.38 19.37 -12.86
CA GLN A 269 -4.55 20.24 -13.69
C GLN A 269 -4.92 20.08 -15.17
N GLN A 270 -5.03 18.85 -15.69
CA GLN A 270 -5.34 18.60 -17.09
C GLN A 270 -6.72 19.14 -17.47
N ILE A 271 -7.75 18.94 -16.62
CA ILE A 271 -9.07 19.54 -16.83
C ILE A 271 -8.98 21.07 -16.81
N SER A 272 -8.24 21.64 -15.85
CA SER A 272 -8.06 23.10 -15.75
C SER A 272 -7.37 23.71 -16.99
N GLU A 273 -6.54 22.95 -17.68
CA GLU A 273 -5.83 23.34 -18.89
C GLU A 273 -6.60 22.98 -20.17
N SER A 274 -7.64 22.15 -20.09
CA SER A 274 -8.34 21.60 -21.24
C SER A 274 -9.20 22.65 -21.96
N ASN A 275 -9.60 22.33 -23.20
CA ASN A 275 -10.61 23.05 -23.97
C ASN A 275 -12.01 22.41 -23.82
N ASN A 276 -12.13 21.37 -22.98
CA ASN A 276 -13.34 20.58 -22.81
C ASN A 276 -14.31 21.28 -21.86
N GLU A 277 -15.36 21.89 -22.45
CA GLU A 277 -16.38 22.66 -21.73
C GLU A 277 -17.14 21.77 -20.72
N GLU A 278 -17.52 20.56 -21.14
CA GLU A 278 -18.27 19.63 -20.31
C GLU A 278 -17.46 19.20 -19.07
N ALA A 279 -16.18 18.91 -19.24
CA ALA A 279 -15.31 18.56 -18.12
C ALA A 279 -15.16 19.72 -17.11
N ILE A 280 -15.00 20.96 -17.60
CA ILE A 280 -14.96 22.15 -16.76
C ILE A 280 -16.28 22.32 -16.01
N LYS A 281 -17.41 22.15 -16.70
CA LYS A 281 -18.76 22.28 -16.12
C LYS A 281 -18.97 21.23 -15.01
N ASN A 282 -18.72 19.96 -15.30
CA ASN A 282 -18.86 18.86 -14.33
C ASN A 282 -17.99 19.09 -13.07
N LEU A 283 -16.75 19.55 -13.26
CA LEU A 283 -15.85 19.81 -12.14
C LEU A 283 -16.34 20.97 -11.25
N VAL A 284 -16.77 22.11 -11.85
CA VAL A 284 -17.22 23.24 -11.04
C VAL A 284 -18.57 23.01 -10.39
N GLU A 285 -19.46 22.20 -10.99
CA GLU A 285 -20.71 21.75 -10.38
C GLU A 285 -20.44 20.90 -9.13
N ASP A 286 -19.50 19.94 -9.21
CA ASP A 286 -19.07 19.16 -8.03
C ASP A 286 -18.42 20.06 -6.96
N MET A 287 -17.67 21.10 -7.37
CA MET A 287 -17.11 22.10 -6.45
C MET A 287 -18.20 22.87 -5.69
N ILE A 288 -19.30 23.25 -6.36
CA ILE A 288 -20.42 23.93 -5.71
C ILE A 288 -21.08 23.00 -4.70
N VAL A 289 -21.40 21.76 -5.11
CA VAL A 289 -22.05 20.77 -4.25
C VAL A 289 -21.23 20.53 -2.98
N LYS A 290 -19.95 20.18 -3.14
CA LYS A 290 -19.06 19.90 -2.01
C LYS A 290 -18.70 21.12 -1.19
N GLY A 291 -18.53 22.29 -1.83
CA GLY A 291 -18.30 23.55 -1.13
C GLY A 291 -19.44 23.89 -0.18
N ASN A 292 -20.68 23.74 -0.62
CA ASN A 292 -21.86 23.96 0.20
C ASN A 292 -22.05 22.87 1.26
N GLN A 293 -21.85 21.59 0.90
CA GLN A 293 -21.97 20.46 1.82
C GLN A 293 -20.99 20.55 3.01
N TYR A 294 -19.78 21.00 2.78
CA TYR A 294 -18.73 21.08 3.80
C TYR A 294 -18.38 22.53 4.18
N LYS A 295 -19.33 23.45 4.06
CA LYS A 295 -19.15 24.89 4.36
C LYS A 295 -18.72 25.12 5.81
N SER A 296 -19.19 24.32 6.76
CA SER A 296 -18.78 24.38 8.17
C SER A 296 -17.28 24.16 8.41
N PHE A 297 -16.61 23.50 7.47
CA PHE A 297 -15.15 23.29 7.45
C PHE A 297 -14.42 24.30 6.56
N ASN A 298 -15.06 25.41 6.15
CA ASN A 298 -14.54 26.41 5.20
C ASN A 298 -14.18 25.80 3.81
N PHE A 299 -14.80 24.71 3.40
CA PHE A 299 -14.49 24.04 2.15
C PHE A 299 -14.98 24.85 0.93
N ASP A 300 -16.01 25.66 1.10
CA ASP A 300 -16.42 26.70 0.16
C ASP A 300 -15.26 27.64 -0.23
N LYS A 301 -14.50 28.14 0.74
CA LYS A 301 -13.33 28.99 0.51
C LYS A 301 -12.22 28.23 -0.23
N VAL A 302 -12.04 26.94 0.07
CA VAL A 302 -11.10 26.09 -0.66
C VAL A 302 -11.51 25.96 -2.11
N MET A 303 -12.79 25.71 -2.39
CA MET A 303 -13.31 25.61 -3.76
C MET A 303 -13.19 26.91 -4.53
N ILE A 304 -13.53 28.04 -3.91
CA ILE A 304 -13.34 29.39 -4.51
C ILE A 304 -11.87 29.59 -4.90
N ASN A 305 -10.93 29.22 -4.05
CA ASN A 305 -9.51 29.36 -4.36
C ASN A 305 -9.07 28.45 -5.52
N GLN A 306 -9.58 27.22 -5.59
CA GLN A 306 -9.32 26.34 -6.73
C GLN A 306 -9.92 26.91 -8.03
N MET A 307 -11.15 27.42 -8.01
CA MET A 307 -11.76 28.07 -9.17
C MET A 307 -10.96 29.31 -9.64
N ARG A 308 -10.41 30.10 -8.71
CA ARG A 308 -9.50 31.22 -9.07
C ARG A 308 -8.25 30.71 -9.78
N ARG A 309 -7.65 29.59 -9.31
CA ARG A 309 -6.50 28.95 -9.96
C ARG A 309 -6.86 28.47 -11.36
N MET A 310 -8.02 27.82 -11.54
CA MET A 310 -8.51 27.38 -12.85
C MET A 310 -8.66 28.56 -13.82
N ILE A 311 -9.22 29.69 -13.35
CA ILE A 311 -9.33 30.92 -14.18
C ILE A 311 -7.94 31.42 -14.60
N GLN A 312 -6.96 31.45 -13.71
CA GLN A 312 -5.59 31.84 -14.05
C GLN A 312 -4.94 30.90 -15.07
N THR A 313 -5.17 29.58 -14.89
CA THR A 313 -4.70 28.55 -15.82
C THR A 313 -5.32 28.74 -17.21
N GLN A 314 -6.66 28.92 -17.30
CA GLN A 314 -7.36 29.14 -18.55
C GLN A 314 -6.89 30.45 -19.25
N LYS A 315 -6.57 31.51 -18.50
CA LYS A 315 -6.04 32.77 -19.08
C LYS A 315 -4.72 32.57 -19.83
N LYS A 316 -3.89 31.62 -19.40
CA LYS A 316 -2.59 31.29 -20.01
C LYS A 316 -2.72 30.41 -21.25
N GLN A 317 -3.87 29.75 -21.45
CA GLN A 317 -4.07 28.86 -22.60
C GLN A 317 -4.41 29.66 -23.86
N ASN A 318 -3.95 29.16 -25.00
CA ASN A 318 -4.36 29.71 -26.32
C ASN A 318 -5.35 28.73 -26.99
N LYS A 319 -6.56 28.65 -26.43
CA LYS A 319 -7.60 27.68 -26.84
C LYS A 319 -8.92 28.39 -27.15
N SER A 320 -9.73 27.82 -28.04
CA SER A 320 -10.97 28.43 -28.55
C SER A 320 -12.02 28.67 -27.46
N ASN A 321 -12.25 27.71 -26.57
CA ASN A 321 -13.28 27.79 -25.52
C ASN A 321 -12.85 28.55 -24.26
N LYS A 322 -11.65 29.14 -24.24
CA LYS A 322 -11.09 29.84 -23.09
C LYS A 322 -12.05 30.85 -22.46
N LYS A 323 -12.67 31.71 -23.29
CA LYS A 323 -13.60 32.74 -22.79
C LYS A 323 -14.84 32.12 -22.16
N LEU A 324 -15.37 31.06 -22.78
CA LEU A 324 -16.53 30.31 -22.30
C LEU A 324 -16.23 29.60 -21.00
N ASN A 325 -15.12 28.85 -20.94
CA ASN A 325 -14.68 28.15 -19.72
C ASN A 325 -14.51 29.11 -18.54
N ILE A 326 -13.86 30.29 -18.77
CA ILE A 326 -13.73 31.33 -17.73
C ILE A 326 -15.09 31.85 -17.27
N LYS A 327 -16.06 32.00 -18.17
CA LYS A 327 -17.42 32.42 -17.81
C LYS A 327 -18.11 31.37 -16.94
N ILE A 328 -18.05 30.10 -17.32
CA ILE A 328 -18.59 28.96 -16.54
C ILE A 328 -18.02 28.97 -15.12
N ILE A 329 -16.70 29.04 -14.99
CA ILE A 329 -16.03 28.99 -13.66
C ILE A 329 -16.43 30.23 -12.82
N LYS A 330 -16.53 31.41 -13.39
CA LYS A 330 -16.95 32.62 -12.66
C LYS A 330 -18.40 32.54 -12.18
N THR A 331 -19.30 32.01 -13.04
CA THR A 331 -20.71 31.84 -12.69
C THR A 331 -20.84 30.80 -11.53
N ALA A 332 -20.08 29.70 -11.57
CA ALA A 332 -20.04 28.72 -10.50
C ALA A 332 -19.49 29.32 -9.20
N MET A 333 -18.39 30.08 -9.27
CA MET A 333 -17.78 30.72 -8.11
C MET A 333 -18.74 31.68 -7.39
N ALA A 334 -19.58 32.41 -8.12
CA ALA A 334 -20.57 33.33 -7.55
C ALA A 334 -21.65 32.59 -6.70
N GLN A 335 -21.83 31.29 -6.86
CA GLN A 335 -22.79 30.48 -6.07
C GLN A 335 -22.23 30.05 -4.71
N LEU A 336 -20.93 30.26 -4.47
CA LEU A 336 -20.26 29.93 -3.22
C LEU A 336 -19.92 31.18 -2.37
N ILE A 337 -20.00 32.36 -2.94
CA ILE A 337 -19.80 33.65 -2.26
C ILE A 337 -21.10 34.09 -1.61
#